data_a8385d7815f9ebbbe1c59efd90421495
#
_entry.id   a8385d7815f9ebbbe1c59efd90421495
#
_cell.length_a   1.000
_cell.length_b   1.000
_cell.length_c   1.000
_cell.angle_alpha   90.00
_cell.angle_beta   90.00
_cell.angle_gamma   90.00
#
_symmetry.space_group_name_H-M   'P 1'
#
loop_
_entity.id
_entity.type
_entity.pdbx_description
1 polymer ?
#
loop_
_entity_poly.entity_id
_entity_poly.type
_entity_poly.pdbx_seq_one_letter_code
_entity_poly.pdbx_strand_id
1 'polypeptide(L)'
;MIQIEIPKTGDLVWRQLEFIMDDADGGSTSAGWVQTRRNSFHATLDLASGKGQKIFMDMIPKVDIWMESSIPGTYTEWGLDDATVMAVNPGLVITHVSG
;
A
#
# COMPACT_ATOMS: atom_id res chain seq x y z
N MET A 1 -4.31 -8.76 -6.83
CA MET A 1 -4.08 -7.72 -5.80
C MET A 1 -2.88 -6.88 -6.19
N ILE A 2 -2.95 -5.59 -5.97
CA ILE A 2 -1.81 -4.67 -6.13
C ILE A 2 -1.43 -4.17 -4.75
N GLN A 3 -0.17 -4.35 -4.38
CA GLN A 3 0.42 -3.81 -3.16
C GLN A 3 1.14 -2.50 -3.49
N ILE A 4 0.73 -1.42 -2.86
CA ILE A 4 1.42 -0.12 -2.97
C ILE A 4 2.31 0.06 -1.76
N GLU A 5 3.56 0.41 -2.00
CA GLU A 5 4.57 0.59 -0.98
C GLU A 5 5.21 1.97 -1.04
N ILE A 6 5.73 2.42 0.10
CA ILE A 6 6.51 3.65 0.19
C ILE A 6 7.81 3.47 -0.62
N PRO A 7 8.18 4.43 -1.48
CA PRO A 7 9.45 4.37 -2.19
C PRO A 7 10.66 4.25 -1.26
N LYS A 8 11.66 3.49 -1.66
CA LYS A 8 12.94 3.23 -0.96
C LYS A 8 12.84 2.34 0.28
N THR A 9 11.84 2.50 1.12
CA THR A 9 11.71 1.71 2.36
C THR A 9 10.79 0.51 2.23
N GLY A 10 9.77 0.58 1.37
CA GLY A 10 8.78 -0.47 1.24
C GLY A 10 7.90 -0.60 2.48
N ASP A 11 7.28 -1.75 2.62
CA ASP A 11 6.47 -2.09 3.80
C ASP A 11 7.37 -2.26 5.03
N LEU A 12 7.25 -1.35 5.98
CA LEU A 12 8.12 -1.31 7.16
C LEU A 12 7.92 -2.48 8.11
N VAL A 13 6.76 -3.12 8.07
CA VAL A 13 6.45 -4.24 8.93
C VAL A 13 6.86 -5.56 8.28
N TRP A 14 6.25 -5.89 7.15
CA TRP A 14 6.40 -7.21 6.56
C TRP A 14 7.75 -7.47 5.90
N ARG A 15 8.45 -6.42 5.42
CA ARG A 15 9.80 -6.58 4.88
C ARG A 15 10.88 -6.71 5.94
N GLN A 16 10.58 -6.36 7.18
CA GLN A 16 11.51 -6.38 8.30
C GLN A 16 11.15 -7.37 9.41
N LEU A 17 10.05 -8.12 9.23
CA LEU A 17 9.65 -9.15 10.17
C LEU A 17 10.64 -10.34 10.16
N GLU A 18 10.57 -11.08 11.26
CA GLU A 18 11.39 -12.26 11.55
C GLU A 18 11.63 -13.20 10.36
N PHE A 19 12.65 -14.03 10.50
CA PHE A 19 13.11 -14.95 9.46
C PHE A 19 13.68 -14.24 8.23
N ILE A 20 14.58 -13.30 8.48
CA ILE A 20 15.37 -12.70 7.41
C ILE A 20 16.31 -13.77 6.85
N MET A 21 16.28 -13.93 5.53
CA MET A 21 17.15 -14.84 4.79
C MET A 21 18.15 -14.03 3.97
N ASP A 22 19.41 -14.49 3.96
CA ASP A 22 20.42 -13.88 3.10
C ASP A 22 20.22 -14.32 1.65
N ASP A 23 20.25 -13.38 0.74
CA ASP A 23 20.19 -13.63 -0.70
C ASP A 23 21.56 -13.98 -1.26
N ALA A 24 21.59 -14.73 -2.36
CA ALA A 24 22.84 -15.08 -3.05
C ALA A 24 23.64 -13.86 -3.52
N ASP A 25 22.97 -12.73 -3.72
CA ASP A 25 23.55 -11.47 -4.20
C ASP A 25 24.02 -10.54 -3.06
N GLY A 26 24.02 -11.02 -1.82
CA GLY A 26 24.45 -10.24 -0.66
C GLY A 26 23.38 -9.34 -0.05
N GLY A 27 22.15 -9.40 -0.51
CA GLY A 27 20.99 -8.76 0.10
C GLY A 27 20.33 -9.64 1.14
N SER A 28 19.19 -9.22 1.64
CA SER A 28 18.36 -10.02 2.56
C SER A 28 16.88 -9.88 2.22
N THR A 29 16.11 -10.95 2.48
CA THR A 29 14.68 -10.99 2.22
C THR A 29 13.95 -11.59 3.41
N SER A 30 12.86 -10.98 3.81
CA SER A 30 11.97 -11.51 4.86
C SER A 30 11.16 -12.70 4.33
N ALA A 31 11.25 -13.83 4.99
CA ALA A 31 10.42 -15.00 4.67
C ALA A 31 8.93 -14.70 4.85
N GLY A 32 8.57 -13.90 5.85
CA GLY A 32 7.19 -13.45 6.07
C GLY A 32 6.66 -12.63 4.88
N TRP A 33 7.49 -11.77 4.31
CA TRP A 33 7.15 -11.02 3.11
C TRP A 33 6.88 -11.94 1.93
N VAL A 34 7.79 -12.86 1.65
CA VAL A 34 7.66 -13.81 0.54
C VAL A 34 6.40 -14.66 0.67
N GLN A 35 6.12 -15.14 1.88
CA GLN A 35 4.95 -15.98 2.14
C GLN A 35 3.64 -15.23 1.97
N THR A 36 3.55 -14.01 2.51
CA THR A 36 2.28 -13.28 2.58
C THR A 36 1.99 -12.46 1.33
N ARG A 37 2.99 -12.10 0.55
CA ARG A 37 2.85 -11.20 -0.61
C ARG A 37 3.02 -11.89 -1.96
N ARG A 38 3.16 -13.19 -1.99
CA ARG A 38 3.22 -13.93 -3.26
C ARG A 38 1.90 -13.80 -4.02
N ASN A 39 1.99 -13.91 -5.33
CA ASN A 39 0.86 -13.79 -6.25
C ASN A 39 0.20 -12.40 -6.20
N SER A 40 0.97 -11.37 -5.95
CA SER A 40 0.54 -9.97 -5.95
C SER A 40 1.42 -9.15 -6.89
N PHE A 41 0.85 -8.12 -7.47
CA PHE A 41 1.64 -7.09 -8.15
C PHE A 41 2.10 -6.06 -7.12
N HIS A 42 3.29 -5.51 -7.29
CA HIS A 42 3.89 -4.53 -6.39
C HIS A 42 4.26 -3.28 -7.16
N ALA A 43 3.96 -2.13 -6.56
CA ALA A 43 4.35 -0.84 -7.08
C ALA A 43 4.77 0.08 -5.93
N THR A 44 5.68 0.98 -6.19
CA THR A 44 6.03 2.04 -5.24
C THR A 44 5.34 3.32 -5.65
N LEU A 45 4.77 4.03 -4.69
CA LEU A 45 4.05 5.27 -4.92
C LEU A 45 4.15 6.16 -3.69
N ASP A 46 4.63 7.38 -3.87
CA ASP A 46 4.69 8.36 -2.80
C ASP A 46 3.33 9.08 -2.67
N LEU A 47 2.50 8.59 -1.77
CA LEU A 47 1.18 9.15 -1.51
C LEU A 47 1.22 10.47 -0.75
N ALA A 48 2.37 10.85 -0.19
CA ALA A 48 2.55 12.18 0.39
C ALA A 48 2.75 13.26 -0.68
N SER A 49 3.10 12.88 -1.90
CA SER A 49 3.26 13.82 -3.02
C SER A 49 1.95 13.99 -3.81
N GLY A 50 1.72 15.19 -4.34
CA GLY A 50 0.55 15.46 -5.18
C GLY A 50 0.51 14.59 -6.44
N LYS A 51 1.67 14.28 -7.01
CA LYS A 51 1.79 13.41 -8.18
C LYS A 51 1.40 11.96 -7.85
N GLY A 52 1.85 11.44 -6.71
CA GLY A 52 1.47 10.11 -6.23
C GLY A 52 -0.01 10.02 -5.90
N GLN A 53 -0.57 11.04 -5.28
CA GLN A 53 -2.01 11.15 -4.99
C GLN A 53 -2.84 11.11 -6.26
N LYS A 54 -2.42 11.83 -7.31
CA LYS A 54 -3.11 11.81 -8.60
C LYS A 54 -3.11 10.42 -9.23
N ILE A 55 -1.97 9.75 -9.22
CA ILE A 55 -1.86 8.38 -9.75
C ILE A 55 -2.77 7.43 -8.97
N PHE A 56 -2.79 7.54 -7.65
CA PHE A 56 -3.67 6.74 -6.81
C PHE A 56 -5.15 6.96 -7.18
N MET A 57 -5.58 8.22 -7.31
CA MET A 57 -6.95 8.53 -7.69
C MET A 57 -7.31 8.05 -9.10
N ASP A 58 -6.37 8.03 -10.03
CA ASP A 58 -6.57 7.48 -11.37
C ASP A 58 -6.74 5.95 -11.36
N MET A 59 -6.25 5.26 -10.33
CA MET A 59 -6.43 3.81 -10.13
C MET A 59 -7.80 3.45 -9.53
N ILE A 60 -8.35 4.31 -8.70
CA ILE A 60 -9.57 4.03 -7.91
C ILE A 60 -10.77 3.57 -8.76
N PRO A 61 -11.05 4.13 -9.94
CA PRO A 61 -12.16 3.63 -10.78
C PRO A 61 -12.01 2.19 -11.26
N LYS A 62 -10.81 1.64 -11.16
CA LYS A 62 -10.45 0.31 -11.70
C LYS A 62 -10.32 -0.77 -10.62
N VAL A 63 -10.56 -0.42 -9.37
CA VAL A 63 -10.44 -1.34 -8.24
C VAL A 63 -11.77 -1.49 -7.51
N ASP A 64 -11.98 -2.62 -6.87
CA ASP A 64 -13.21 -2.94 -6.16
C ASP A 64 -13.05 -2.78 -4.65
N ILE A 65 -11.86 -2.99 -4.15
CA ILE A 65 -11.55 -2.97 -2.72
C ILE A 65 -10.27 -2.16 -2.50
N TRP A 66 -10.31 -1.25 -1.54
CA TRP A 66 -9.14 -0.58 -1.01
C TRP A 66 -8.96 -0.94 0.45
N MET A 67 -7.83 -1.54 0.78
CA MET A 67 -7.46 -1.88 2.16
C MET A 67 -6.20 -1.10 2.54
N GLU A 68 -6.22 -0.48 3.71
CA GLU A 68 -5.07 0.25 4.22
C GLU A 68 -4.91 0.05 5.74
N SER A 69 -3.72 0.30 6.26
CA SER A 69 -3.40 0.13 7.68
C SER A 69 -2.51 1.27 8.21
N SER A 70 -2.73 2.47 7.73
CA SER A 70 -1.99 3.64 8.14
C SER A 70 -2.51 4.22 9.46
N ILE A 71 -1.77 5.15 10.04
CA ILE A 71 -2.22 5.92 11.18
C ILE A 71 -3.50 6.65 10.81
N PRO A 72 -4.57 6.57 11.63
CA PRO A 72 -5.81 7.28 11.34
C PRO A 72 -5.60 8.77 11.05
N GLY A 73 -6.22 9.26 10.00
CA GLY A 73 -6.08 10.65 9.56
C GLY A 73 -5.02 10.88 8.49
N THR A 74 -4.08 9.96 8.27
CA THR A 74 -3.01 10.12 7.28
C THR A 74 -3.56 10.38 5.87
N TYR A 75 -4.51 9.57 5.43
CA TYR A 75 -5.11 9.73 4.10
C TYR A 75 -5.95 11.01 4.00
N THR A 76 -6.60 11.41 5.07
CA THR A 76 -7.36 12.66 5.14
C THR A 76 -6.42 13.88 4.95
N GLU A 77 -5.25 13.87 5.56
CA GLU A 77 -4.23 14.90 5.38
C GLU A 77 -3.75 15.01 3.93
N TRP A 78 -3.74 13.89 3.22
CA TRP A 78 -3.34 13.85 1.81
C TRP A 78 -4.50 14.18 0.85
N GLY A 79 -5.69 14.50 1.36
CA GLY A 79 -6.87 14.72 0.54
C GLY A 79 -7.45 13.46 -0.08
N LEU A 80 -7.12 12.30 0.48
CA LEU A 80 -7.58 10.97 0.06
C LEU A 80 -8.56 10.37 1.08
N ASP A 81 -9.37 11.19 1.69
CA ASP A 81 -10.42 10.75 2.60
C ASP A 81 -11.47 9.90 1.88
N ASP A 82 -12.18 9.09 2.65
CA ASP A 82 -13.17 8.14 2.12
C ASP A 82 -14.20 8.79 1.22
N ALA A 83 -14.73 9.94 1.61
CA ALA A 83 -15.74 10.65 0.83
C ALA A 83 -15.20 11.08 -0.54
N THR A 84 -13.98 11.58 -0.60
CA THR A 84 -13.32 12.00 -1.84
C THR A 84 -13.07 10.80 -2.75
N VAL A 85 -12.59 9.70 -2.20
CA VAL A 85 -12.29 8.47 -2.94
C VAL A 85 -13.57 7.80 -3.44
N MET A 86 -14.59 7.69 -2.59
CA MET A 86 -15.90 7.13 -2.97
C MET A 86 -16.67 7.99 -3.96
N ALA A 87 -16.42 9.29 -4.01
CA ALA A 87 -17.01 10.14 -5.05
C ALA A 87 -16.56 9.75 -6.46
N VAL A 88 -15.34 9.21 -6.58
CA VAL A 88 -14.79 8.72 -7.85
C VAL A 88 -15.25 7.29 -8.17
N ASN A 89 -15.41 6.45 -7.14
CA ASN A 89 -15.90 5.08 -7.28
C ASN A 89 -16.90 4.75 -6.15
N PRO A 90 -18.20 5.00 -6.35
CA PRO A 90 -19.23 4.76 -5.32
C PRO A 90 -19.37 3.28 -4.90
N GLY A 91 -18.95 2.35 -5.76
CA GLY A 91 -18.99 0.91 -5.47
C GLY A 91 -17.77 0.37 -4.74
N LEU A 92 -16.79 1.22 -4.42
CA LEU A 92 -15.57 0.81 -3.74
C LEU A 92 -15.85 0.39 -2.29
N VAL A 93 -15.30 -0.75 -1.90
CA VAL A 93 -15.27 -1.17 -0.49
C VAL A 93 -13.98 -0.70 0.14
N ILE A 94 -14.07 0.13 1.17
CA ILE A 94 -12.90 0.65 1.89
C ILE A 94 -12.78 -0.07 3.24
N THR A 95 -11.59 -0.56 3.54
CA THR A 95 -11.30 -1.23 4.82
C THR A 95 -10.08 -0.59 5.47
N HIS A 96 -10.29 -0.03 6.66
CA HIS A 96 -9.24 0.49 7.52
C HIS A 96 -8.90 -0.53 8.59
N VAL A 97 -7.61 -0.85 8.72
CA VAL A 97 -7.11 -1.73 9.77
C VAL A 97 -6.28 -0.86 10.72
N SER A 98 -6.78 -0.62 11.92
CA SER A 98 -6.07 0.15 12.95
C SER A 98 -5.92 -0.65 14.22
N GLY A 99 -4.81 -0.49 14.88
CA GLY A 99 -4.51 -1.12 16.17
C GLY A 99 -4.24 -0.13 17.28
#